data_51846dd25e68a29e9d5617e46e3b0a85
#
_entry.id   51846dd25e68a29e9d5617e46e3b0a85
#
_cell.length_a   1.000
_cell.length_b   1.000
_cell.length_c   1.000
_cell.angle_alpha   90.00
_cell.angle_beta   90.00
_cell.angle_gamma   90.00
#
_symmetry.space_group_name_H-M   'P 1'
#
loop_
_entity.id
_entity.type
_entity.pdbx_description
1 polymer ?
#
loop_
_entity_poly.entity_id
_entity_poly.type
_entity_poly.pdbx_seq_one_letter_code
_entity_poly.pdbx_strand_id
1 'polypeptide(L)'
;ATAARELDTLSLHRPRNSETLAGLYWSGRAWEQLGDSAIARTRWSEVITREPGSYYAMLAARRLHREPWVPAAGSDTVVADSGAVAALRRAQILADLGMDYEADLEYDWIASRAERSVEATLAAAHAFRERDLAPRAIRLGNRALSSGAARDDRLYRVLYPLAYEGALTREAERHRLDPALVAALIRQESNFEPRATSRVGARGLMQIMPAVGRQLASAEDYHTWDAELLYQPDVSLELGTAHLAGLLSGYAHVSHALAAYNAGSSRAKRWLEKAGTDDPEVFVERIPYRETRDYVRIILRNRELYRSMYGTKG
;
A
#
# COMPACT_ATOMS: atom_id res chain seq x y z
N ALA A 1 3.00 28.40 20.77
CA ALA A 1 3.32 27.78 22.06
C ALA A 1 2.16 26.95 22.62
N THR A 2 0.93 27.51 22.71
CA THR A 2 -0.24 26.80 23.28
C THR A 2 -0.57 25.53 22.53
N ALA A 3 -0.74 25.61 21.21
CA ALA A 3 -1.03 24.42 20.38
C ALA A 3 0.04 23.32 20.48
N ALA A 4 1.33 23.67 20.56
CA ALA A 4 2.40 22.70 20.73
C ALA A 4 2.27 21.94 22.05
N ARG A 5 1.97 22.65 23.14
CA ARG A 5 1.78 22.06 24.49
C ARG A 5 0.50 21.21 24.55
N GLU A 6 -0.58 21.62 23.91
CA GLU A 6 -1.82 20.85 23.85
C GLU A 6 -1.62 19.51 23.11
N LEU A 7 -0.88 19.53 21.99
CA LEU A 7 -0.50 18.32 21.25
C LEU A 7 0.41 17.39 22.09
N ASP A 8 1.34 17.95 22.87
CA ASP A 8 2.15 17.19 23.83
C ASP A 8 1.27 16.52 24.89
N THR A 9 0.32 17.25 25.45
CA THR A 9 -0.59 16.73 26.48
C THR A 9 -1.47 15.60 25.94
N LEU A 10 -1.97 15.75 24.71
CA LEU A 10 -2.78 14.71 24.04
C LEU A 10 -2.00 13.39 23.90
N SER A 11 -0.72 13.47 23.61
CA SER A 11 0.18 12.33 23.44
C SER A 11 0.45 11.58 24.75
N LEU A 12 0.42 12.27 25.88
CA LEU A 12 0.61 11.70 27.21
C LEU A 12 -0.65 10.96 27.72
N HIS A 13 -1.84 11.45 27.40
CA HIS A 13 -3.08 10.89 27.93
C HIS A 13 -3.64 9.69 27.14
N ARG A 14 -3.19 9.44 25.91
CA ARG A 14 -3.65 8.35 25.06
C ARG A 14 -2.49 7.61 24.36
N PRO A 15 -1.62 6.92 25.09
CA PRO A 15 -0.33 6.43 24.58
C PRO A 15 -0.43 5.32 23.50
N ARG A 16 -1.60 4.74 23.24
CA ARG A 16 -1.80 3.61 22.32
C ARG A 16 -2.76 3.88 21.16
N ASN A 17 -3.03 5.14 20.85
CA ASN A 17 -3.94 5.51 19.76
C ASN A 17 -3.13 6.00 18.54
N SER A 18 -3.61 5.72 17.32
CA SER A 18 -3.05 6.28 16.06
C SER A 18 -3.01 7.83 16.09
N GLU A 19 -3.94 8.47 16.80
CA GLU A 19 -3.95 9.91 17.02
C GLU A 19 -2.76 10.41 17.84
N THR A 20 -2.17 9.55 18.68
CA THR A 20 -0.97 9.89 19.47
C THR A 20 0.24 10.15 18.58
N LEU A 21 0.44 9.31 17.55
CA LEU A 21 1.53 9.51 16.60
C LEU A 21 1.36 10.80 15.79
N ALA A 22 0.12 11.10 15.40
CA ALA A 22 -0.22 12.38 14.78
C ALA A 22 0.10 13.54 15.71
N GLY A 23 -0.36 13.47 16.96
CA GLY A 23 -0.12 14.49 17.98
C GLY A 23 1.37 14.77 18.20
N LEU A 24 2.18 13.73 18.36
CA LEU A 24 3.63 13.84 18.50
C LEU A 24 4.29 14.46 17.26
N TYR A 25 3.90 14.00 16.07
CA TYR A 25 4.46 14.55 14.84
C TYR A 25 4.15 16.04 14.69
N TRP A 26 2.88 16.43 14.88
CA TRP A 26 2.46 17.81 14.73
C TRP A 26 2.93 18.70 15.88
N SER A 27 3.12 18.15 17.09
CA SER A 27 3.83 18.86 18.16
C SER A 27 5.26 19.21 17.73
N GLY A 28 6.01 18.24 17.17
CA GLY A 28 7.34 18.49 16.62
C GLY A 28 7.34 19.60 15.56
N ARG A 29 6.36 19.61 14.63
CA ARG A 29 6.18 20.67 13.63
C ARG A 29 5.94 22.05 14.28
N ALA A 30 5.11 22.09 15.33
CA ALA A 30 4.80 23.32 16.03
C ALA A 30 6.00 23.88 16.81
N TRP A 31 6.80 23.02 17.45
CA TRP A 31 8.03 23.41 18.13
C TRP A 31 9.11 23.88 17.15
N GLU A 32 9.24 23.22 16.00
CA GLU A 32 10.14 23.66 14.92
C GLU A 32 9.81 25.12 14.47
N GLN A 33 8.52 25.41 14.25
CA GLN A 33 8.06 26.77 13.90
C GLN A 33 8.32 27.82 14.98
N LEU A 34 8.39 27.39 16.24
CA LEU A 34 8.72 28.24 17.38
C LEU A 34 10.24 28.43 17.57
N GLY A 35 11.07 27.78 16.75
CA GLY A 35 12.53 27.82 16.82
C GLY A 35 13.13 26.81 17.80
N ASP A 36 12.33 26.00 18.49
CA ASP A 36 12.84 24.97 19.40
C ASP A 36 13.07 23.63 18.68
N SER A 37 14.15 23.58 17.91
CA SER A 37 14.57 22.38 17.17
C SER A 37 14.92 21.21 18.07
N ALA A 38 15.29 21.40 19.33
CA ALA A 38 15.63 20.34 20.26
C ALA A 38 14.40 19.54 20.66
N ILE A 39 13.32 20.23 21.05
CA ILE A 39 12.05 19.59 21.38
C ILE A 39 11.45 18.94 20.11
N ALA A 40 11.48 19.61 18.97
CA ALA A 40 10.98 19.05 17.71
C ALA A 40 11.64 17.71 17.37
N ARG A 41 12.97 17.62 17.43
CA ARG A 41 13.73 16.37 17.21
C ARG A 41 13.37 15.28 18.20
N THR A 42 13.15 15.62 19.46
CA THR A 42 12.75 14.67 20.49
C THR A 42 11.40 14.05 20.15
N ARG A 43 10.40 14.88 19.77
CA ARG A 43 9.05 14.41 19.38
C ARG A 43 9.10 13.49 18.16
N TRP A 44 9.81 13.87 17.11
CA TRP A 44 9.95 13.05 15.91
C TRP A 44 10.70 11.75 16.16
N SER A 45 11.75 11.75 17.02
CA SER A 45 12.44 10.53 17.42
C SER A 45 11.52 9.59 18.19
N GLU A 46 10.65 10.14 19.04
CA GLU A 46 9.66 9.37 19.78
C GLU A 46 8.63 8.71 18.85
N VAL A 47 8.15 9.40 17.80
CA VAL A 47 7.25 8.82 16.77
C VAL A 47 7.91 7.60 16.12
N ILE A 48 9.17 7.74 15.69
CA ILE A 48 9.90 6.65 15.03
C ILE A 48 10.11 5.46 15.99
N THR A 49 10.42 5.71 17.25
CA THR A 49 10.64 4.65 18.25
C THR A 49 9.36 3.89 18.56
N ARG A 50 8.22 4.58 18.63
CA ARG A 50 6.93 3.96 18.97
C ARG A 50 6.39 3.07 17.86
N GLU A 51 6.46 3.52 16.60
CA GLU A 51 5.95 2.76 15.46
C GLU A 51 6.72 3.09 14.18
N PRO A 52 7.88 2.44 13.94
CA PRO A 52 8.82 2.80 12.88
C PRO A 52 8.22 2.76 11.46
N GLY A 53 7.33 1.80 11.20
CA GLY A 53 6.68 1.60 9.90
C GLY A 53 5.41 2.42 9.70
N SER A 54 5.11 3.40 10.56
CA SER A 54 3.90 4.24 10.44
C SER A 54 4.09 5.40 9.45
N TYR A 55 2.96 5.96 8.98
CA TYR A 55 2.97 7.16 8.15
C TYR A 55 3.70 8.33 8.80
N TYR A 56 3.42 8.58 10.09
CA TYR A 56 4.07 9.68 10.81
C TYR A 56 5.54 9.42 11.12
N ALA A 57 5.95 8.16 11.30
CA ALA A 57 7.36 7.82 11.44
C ALA A 57 8.13 8.07 10.14
N MET A 58 7.54 7.78 8.98
CA MET A 58 8.09 8.12 7.68
C MET A 58 8.30 9.64 7.54
N LEU A 59 7.29 10.45 7.90
CA LEU A 59 7.42 11.91 7.88
C LEU A 59 8.48 12.41 8.86
N ALA A 60 8.50 11.86 10.08
CA ALA A 60 9.47 12.20 11.11
C ALA A 60 10.92 11.87 10.69
N ALA A 61 11.13 10.71 10.04
CA ALA A 61 12.43 10.33 9.52
C ALA A 61 12.94 11.32 8.46
N ARG A 62 12.07 11.77 7.55
CA ARG A 62 12.41 12.81 6.58
C ARG A 62 12.83 14.13 7.24
N ARG A 63 12.10 14.56 8.29
CA ARG A 63 12.46 15.77 9.07
C ARG A 63 13.79 15.66 9.80
N LEU A 64 14.12 14.46 10.23
CA LEU A 64 15.38 14.16 10.92
C LEU A 64 16.53 13.81 9.95
N HIS A 65 16.29 13.81 8.63
CA HIS A 65 17.23 13.35 7.60
C HIS A 65 17.77 11.94 7.89
N ARG A 66 16.87 11.05 8.37
CA ARG A 66 17.17 9.64 8.62
C ARG A 66 16.66 8.77 7.48
N GLU A 67 17.36 7.66 7.26
CA GLU A 67 16.91 6.63 6.32
C GLU A 67 15.52 6.11 6.69
N PRO A 68 14.70 5.77 5.68
CA PRO A 68 13.41 5.13 5.89
C PRO A 68 13.58 3.83 6.69
N TRP A 69 12.59 3.52 7.53
CA TRP A 69 12.58 2.24 8.23
C TRP A 69 12.49 1.08 7.24
N VAL A 70 13.30 0.06 7.47
CA VAL A 70 13.32 -1.21 6.73
C VAL A 70 13.04 -2.33 7.71
N PRO A 71 12.22 -3.33 7.36
CA PRO A 71 12.07 -4.52 8.19
C PRO A 71 13.44 -5.19 8.43
N ALA A 72 13.70 -5.63 9.65
CA ALA A 72 14.93 -6.35 9.96
C ALA A 72 15.00 -7.66 9.15
N ALA A 73 16.20 -8.09 8.79
CA ALA A 73 16.40 -9.37 8.13
C ALA A 73 15.92 -10.52 9.04
N GLY A 74 15.16 -11.46 8.48
CA GLY A 74 14.76 -12.68 9.18
C GLY A 74 15.92 -13.67 9.28
N SER A 75 15.93 -14.49 10.33
CA SER A 75 17.04 -15.40 10.62
C SER A 75 17.04 -16.68 9.77
N ASP A 76 15.88 -17.13 9.29
CA ASP A 76 15.74 -18.44 8.68
C ASP A 76 15.01 -18.40 7.33
N THR A 77 15.37 -19.32 6.44
CA THR A 77 14.62 -19.57 5.20
C THR A 77 13.30 -20.24 5.55
N VAL A 78 12.19 -19.64 5.10
CA VAL A 78 10.87 -20.21 5.30
C VAL A 78 10.56 -21.17 4.16
N VAL A 79 10.43 -22.46 4.47
CA VAL A 79 10.20 -23.51 3.48
C VAL A 79 8.84 -24.17 3.72
N ALA A 80 8.04 -24.27 2.66
CA ALA A 80 6.79 -25.01 2.70
C ALA A 80 7.05 -26.52 2.84
N ASP A 81 6.18 -27.22 3.56
CA ASP A 81 6.27 -28.68 3.67
C ASP A 81 6.03 -29.36 2.30
N SER A 82 6.50 -30.61 2.17
CA SER A 82 6.40 -31.37 0.91
C SER A 82 4.95 -31.58 0.46
N GLY A 83 4.01 -31.69 1.39
CA GLY A 83 2.59 -31.81 1.10
C GLY A 83 2.02 -30.53 0.50
N ALA A 84 2.39 -29.36 1.05
CA ALA A 84 2.02 -28.06 0.50
C ALA A 84 2.61 -27.83 -0.90
N VAL A 85 3.88 -28.22 -1.11
CA VAL A 85 4.52 -28.13 -2.43
C VAL A 85 3.80 -29.02 -3.46
N ALA A 86 3.43 -30.25 -3.10
CA ALA A 86 2.69 -31.14 -3.99
C ALA A 86 1.29 -30.60 -4.32
N ALA A 87 0.58 -30.05 -3.32
CA ALA A 87 -0.73 -29.44 -3.51
C ALA A 87 -0.67 -28.20 -4.42
N LEU A 88 0.34 -27.35 -4.24
CA LEU A 88 0.58 -26.19 -5.12
C LEU A 88 0.80 -26.60 -6.58
N ARG A 89 1.54 -27.67 -6.80
CA ARG A 89 1.74 -28.19 -8.15
C ARG A 89 0.44 -28.72 -8.77
N ARG A 90 -0.39 -29.44 -8.01
CA ARG A 90 -1.71 -29.88 -8.50
C ARG A 90 -2.62 -28.69 -8.80
N ALA A 91 -2.68 -27.72 -7.90
CA ALA A 91 -3.48 -26.51 -8.10
C ALA A 91 -3.07 -25.76 -9.37
N GLN A 92 -1.76 -25.65 -9.65
CA GLN A 92 -1.28 -25.00 -10.87
C GLN A 92 -1.74 -25.78 -12.12
N ILE A 93 -1.62 -27.09 -12.14
CA ILE A 93 -2.10 -27.92 -13.26
C ILE A 93 -3.60 -27.75 -13.47
N LEU A 94 -4.37 -27.72 -12.40
CA LEU A 94 -5.83 -27.51 -12.48
C LEU A 94 -6.17 -26.12 -13.04
N ALA A 95 -5.50 -25.08 -12.59
CA ALA A 95 -5.68 -23.72 -13.10
C ALA A 95 -5.30 -23.61 -14.59
N ASP A 96 -4.19 -24.23 -15.01
CA ASP A 96 -3.75 -24.27 -16.41
C ASP A 96 -4.76 -24.99 -17.33
N LEU A 97 -5.55 -25.91 -16.76
CA LEU A 97 -6.65 -26.60 -17.45
C LEU A 97 -7.99 -25.84 -17.40
N GLY A 98 -8.02 -24.66 -16.78
CA GLY A 98 -9.25 -23.88 -16.60
C GLY A 98 -10.17 -24.42 -15.49
N MET A 99 -9.68 -25.31 -14.63
CA MET A 99 -10.38 -25.90 -13.49
C MET A 99 -10.15 -25.02 -12.23
N ASP A 100 -10.58 -23.77 -12.32
CA ASP A 100 -10.30 -22.74 -11.27
C ASP A 100 -10.88 -23.12 -9.92
N TYR A 101 -12.07 -23.73 -9.90
CA TYR A 101 -12.73 -24.16 -8.66
C TYR A 101 -11.92 -25.25 -7.94
N GLU A 102 -11.46 -26.25 -8.66
CA GLU A 102 -10.66 -27.36 -8.11
C GLU A 102 -9.27 -26.86 -7.67
N ALA A 103 -8.67 -25.94 -8.42
CA ALA A 103 -7.45 -25.26 -8.02
C ALA A 103 -7.63 -24.51 -6.70
N ASP A 104 -8.75 -23.79 -6.53
CA ASP A 104 -9.08 -23.07 -5.30
C ASP A 104 -9.22 -24.02 -4.10
N LEU A 105 -9.79 -25.21 -4.27
CA LEU A 105 -9.87 -26.23 -3.20
C LEU A 105 -8.47 -26.67 -2.72
N GLU A 106 -7.52 -26.87 -3.64
CA GLU A 106 -6.14 -27.18 -3.26
C GLU A 106 -5.47 -26.01 -2.51
N TYR A 107 -5.67 -24.78 -2.94
CA TYR A 107 -5.15 -23.62 -2.25
C TYR A 107 -5.76 -23.46 -0.85
N ASP A 108 -7.04 -23.70 -0.69
CA ASP A 108 -7.74 -23.62 0.60
C ASP A 108 -7.30 -24.76 1.54
N TRP A 109 -7.02 -25.94 1.00
CA TRP A 109 -6.44 -27.04 1.77
C TRP A 109 -5.05 -26.67 2.31
N ILE A 110 -4.17 -26.04 1.49
CA ILE A 110 -2.85 -25.57 1.92
C ILE A 110 -3.01 -24.53 3.04
N ALA A 111 -3.91 -23.55 2.85
CA ALA A 111 -4.16 -22.52 3.84
C ALA A 111 -4.63 -23.10 5.17
N SER A 112 -5.56 -24.07 5.16
CA SER A 112 -6.08 -24.72 6.36
C SER A 112 -5.01 -25.51 7.13
N ARG A 113 -4.13 -26.21 6.41
CA ARG A 113 -3.00 -26.93 7.04
C ARG A 113 -1.95 -25.99 7.63
N ALA A 114 -1.75 -24.85 7.02
CA ALA A 114 -0.81 -23.84 7.47
C ALA A 114 -1.20 -23.21 8.82
N GLU A 115 -2.46 -23.27 9.19
CA GLU A 115 -2.97 -22.69 10.46
C GLU A 115 -2.42 -23.36 11.75
N ARG A 116 -1.63 -24.41 11.62
CA ARG A 116 -1.08 -25.17 12.76
C ARG A 116 0.03 -24.45 13.50
N SER A 117 0.80 -23.59 12.84
CA SER A 117 1.82 -22.76 13.46
C SER A 117 2.04 -21.48 12.66
N VAL A 118 2.69 -20.50 13.29
CA VAL A 118 3.08 -19.23 12.67
C VAL A 118 4.04 -19.49 11.51
N GLU A 119 5.00 -20.39 11.69
CA GLU A 119 6.02 -20.75 10.70
C GLU A 119 5.38 -21.42 9.48
N ALA A 120 4.46 -22.36 9.69
CA ALA A 120 3.74 -23.02 8.61
C ALA A 120 2.85 -22.01 7.83
N THR A 121 2.19 -21.09 8.54
CA THR A 121 1.41 -20.01 7.93
C THR A 121 2.28 -19.11 7.06
N LEU A 122 3.45 -18.72 7.57
CA LEU A 122 4.39 -17.88 6.85
C LEU A 122 5.00 -18.62 5.63
N ALA A 123 5.30 -19.92 5.79
CA ALA A 123 5.79 -20.78 4.70
C ALA A 123 4.78 -20.87 3.54
N ALA A 124 3.51 -21.11 3.85
CA ALA A 124 2.44 -21.13 2.85
C ALA A 124 2.25 -19.75 2.18
N ALA A 125 2.32 -18.67 2.96
CA ALA A 125 2.24 -17.31 2.43
C ALA A 125 3.37 -17.02 1.44
N HIS A 126 4.60 -17.42 1.74
CA HIS A 126 5.73 -17.32 0.81
C HIS A 126 5.52 -18.13 -0.45
N ALA A 127 5.06 -19.38 -0.32
CA ALA A 127 4.81 -20.27 -1.45
C ALA A 127 3.71 -19.73 -2.40
N PHE A 128 2.70 -19.05 -1.86
CA PHE A 128 1.70 -18.33 -2.66
C PHE A 128 2.29 -17.09 -3.33
N ARG A 129 3.11 -16.31 -2.61
CA ARG A 129 3.77 -15.12 -3.18
C ARG A 129 4.63 -15.47 -4.40
N GLU A 130 5.41 -16.56 -4.33
CA GLU A 130 6.29 -17.01 -5.40
C GLU A 130 5.54 -17.45 -6.67
N ARG A 131 4.22 -17.58 -6.60
CA ARG A 131 3.33 -17.95 -7.72
C ARG A 131 2.37 -16.83 -8.13
N ASP A 132 2.68 -15.60 -7.76
CA ASP A 132 1.84 -14.42 -8.00
C ASP A 132 0.42 -14.51 -7.40
N LEU A 133 0.21 -15.44 -6.44
CA LEU A 133 -1.03 -15.55 -5.69
C LEU A 133 -1.05 -14.54 -4.52
N ALA A 134 -0.78 -13.28 -4.84
CA ALA A 134 -0.62 -12.19 -3.87
C ALA A 134 -1.80 -12.04 -2.89
N PRO A 135 -3.08 -12.11 -3.29
CA PRO A 135 -4.20 -12.00 -2.35
C PRO A 135 -4.17 -13.11 -1.29
N ARG A 136 -3.79 -14.34 -1.66
CA ARG A 136 -3.65 -15.46 -0.73
C ARG A 136 -2.45 -15.30 0.19
N ALA A 137 -1.32 -14.85 -0.35
CA ALA A 137 -0.11 -14.55 0.43
C ALA A 137 -0.39 -13.47 1.48
N ILE A 138 -1.03 -12.36 1.10
CA ILE A 138 -1.39 -11.26 1.99
C ILE A 138 -2.33 -11.73 3.10
N ARG A 139 -3.32 -12.56 2.78
CA ARG A 139 -4.29 -13.10 3.74
C ARG A 139 -3.60 -13.93 4.81
N LEU A 140 -2.71 -14.86 4.42
CA LEU A 140 -1.93 -15.66 5.35
C LEU A 140 -0.90 -14.83 6.11
N GLY A 141 -0.26 -13.86 5.46
CA GLY A 141 0.65 -12.90 6.10
C GLY A 141 -0.03 -12.11 7.23
N ASN A 142 -1.25 -11.61 7.00
CA ASN A 142 -2.05 -10.95 8.04
C ASN A 142 -2.39 -11.91 9.19
N ARG A 143 -2.68 -13.17 8.88
CA ARG A 143 -2.92 -14.20 9.90
C ARG A 143 -1.66 -14.49 10.71
N ALA A 144 -0.52 -14.68 10.06
CA ALA A 144 0.76 -14.87 10.74
C ALA A 144 1.08 -13.67 11.66
N LEU A 145 0.88 -12.43 11.19
CA LEU A 145 1.04 -11.21 11.98
C LEU A 145 0.14 -11.22 13.21
N SER A 146 -1.14 -11.57 13.06
CA SER A 146 -2.12 -11.65 14.17
C SER A 146 -1.77 -12.76 15.16
N SER A 147 -1.08 -13.82 14.71
CA SER A 147 -0.63 -14.94 15.54
C SER A 147 0.77 -14.73 16.15
N GLY A 148 1.34 -13.52 16.03
CA GLY A 148 2.59 -13.15 16.68
C GLY A 148 3.85 -13.40 15.87
N ALA A 149 3.76 -13.54 14.54
CA ALA A 149 4.94 -13.60 13.67
C ALA A 149 5.88 -12.40 13.90
N ALA A 150 7.17 -12.66 13.83
CA ALA A 150 8.19 -11.61 13.89
C ALA A 150 7.96 -10.59 12.76
N ARG A 151 8.06 -9.30 13.08
CA ARG A 151 7.90 -8.21 12.12
C ARG A 151 9.20 -7.96 11.34
N ASP A 152 9.67 -9.01 10.68
CA ASP A 152 10.89 -9.02 9.87
C ASP A 152 10.58 -8.99 8.35
N ASP A 153 11.60 -9.01 7.52
CA ASP A 153 11.47 -8.93 6.06
C ASP A 153 10.69 -10.10 5.46
N ARG A 154 10.72 -11.29 6.08
CA ARG A 154 9.95 -12.47 5.65
C ARG A 154 8.45 -12.18 5.70
N LEU A 155 7.97 -11.64 6.83
CA LEU A 155 6.57 -11.25 6.99
C LEU A 155 6.21 -10.10 6.05
N TYR A 156 7.06 -9.06 5.97
CA TYR A 156 6.75 -7.90 5.15
C TYR A 156 6.73 -8.21 3.65
N ARG A 157 7.56 -9.13 3.15
CA ARG A 157 7.52 -9.56 1.75
C ARG A 157 6.22 -10.26 1.36
N VAL A 158 5.55 -10.96 2.27
CA VAL A 158 4.23 -11.55 2.01
C VAL A 158 3.08 -10.57 2.22
N LEU A 159 3.22 -9.60 3.11
CA LEU A 159 2.23 -8.53 3.32
C LEU A 159 2.25 -7.49 2.18
N TYR A 160 3.42 -7.27 1.59
CA TYR A 160 3.67 -6.29 0.52
C TYR A 160 4.36 -6.99 -0.67
N PRO A 161 3.69 -7.98 -1.30
CA PRO A 161 4.25 -8.66 -2.46
C PRO A 161 4.36 -7.71 -3.65
N LEU A 162 5.34 -7.96 -4.52
CA LEU A 162 5.45 -7.31 -5.82
C LEU A 162 5.00 -8.31 -6.89
N ALA A 163 3.69 -8.49 -7.02
CA ALA A 163 3.11 -9.34 -8.06
C ALA A 163 2.99 -8.58 -9.38
N TYR A 164 2.96 -9.31 -10.49
CA TYR A 164 2.93 -8.74 -11.85
C TYR A 164 4.11 -7.79 -12.13
N GLU A 165 5.28 -8.04 -11.50
CA GLU A 165 6.42 -7.11 -11.48
C GLU A 165 6.82 -6.64 -12.87
N GLY A 166 6.92 -7.56 -13.85
CA GLY A 166 7.31 -7.22 -15.22
C GLY A 166 6.33 -6.26 -15.91
N ALA A 167 5.04 -6.50 -15.79
CA ALA A 167 4.01 -5.64 -16.37
C ALA A 167 3.91 -4.31 -15.61
N LEU A 168 3.95 -4.35 -14.28
CA LEU A 168 3.93 -3.15 -13.43
C LEU A 168 5.11 -2.23 -13.72
N THR A 169 6.32 -2.77 -13.80
CA THR A 169 7.53 -1.97 -14.08
C THR A 169 7.47 -1.37 -15.47
N ARG A 170 7.11 -2.15 -16.49
CA ARG A 170 6.96 -1.67 -17.87
C ARG A 170 6.00 -0.49 -17.97
N GLU A 171 4.78 -0.63 -17.38
CA GLU A 171 3.78 0.45 -17.45
C GLU A 171 4.16 1.65 -16.57
N ALA A 172 4.80 1.43 -15.43
CA ALA A 172 5.34 2.53 -14.63
C ALA A 172 6.41 3.32 -15.40
N GLU A 173 7.35 2.65 -16.06
CA GLU A 173 8.39 3.29 -16.89
C GLU A 173 7.78 4.04 -18.08
N ARG A 174 6.82 3.45 -18.80
CA ARG A 174 6.10 4.07 -19.92
C ARG A 174 5.53 5.43 -19.54
N HIS A 175 4.98 5.54 -18.33
CA HIS A 175 4.37 6.76 -17.82
C HIS A 175 5.27 7.59 -16.88
N ARG A 176 6.56 7.23 -16.73
CA ARG A 176 7.53 7.88 -15.81
C ARG A 176 7.02 7.93 -14.36
N LEU A 177 6.34 6.88 -13.94
CA LEU A 177 5.87 6.71 -12.58
C LEU A 177 6.92 5.97 -11.75
N ASP A 178 6.88 6.21 -10.44
CA ASP A 178 7.60 5.41 -9.46
C ASP A 178 6.93 4.03 -9.33
N PRO A 179 7.60 2.90 -9.67
CA PRO A 179 7.00 1.57 -9.55
C PRO A 179 6.52 1.25 -8.13
N ALA A 180 7.20 1.77 -7.12
CA ALA A 180 6.80 1.62 -5.72
C ALA A 180 5.48 2.34 -5.41
N LEU A 181 5.19 3.47 -6.07
CA LEU A 181 3.90 4.15 -5.94
C LEU A 181 2.78 3.34 -6.60
N VAL A 182 3.03 2.77 -7.77
CA VAL A 182 2.06 1.92 -8.49
C VAL A 182 1.76 0.68 -7.65
N ALA A 183 2.78 -0.03 -7.14
CA ALA A 183 2.60 -1.18 -6.27
C ALA A 183 1.82 -0.84 -4.98
N ALA A 184 2.13 0.29 -4.35
CA ALA A 184 1.45 0.77 -3.15
C ALA A 184 -0.03 1.07 -3.40
N LEU A 185 -0.36 1.63 -4.57
CA LEU A 185 -1.73 1.91 -4.99
C LEU A 185 -2.49 0.60 -5.23
N ILE A 186 -1.95 -0.34 -6.01
CA ILE A 186 -2.58 -1.64 -6.26
C ILE A 186 -2.81 -2.41 -4.94
N ARG A 187 -1.82 -2.36 -4.03
CA ARG A 187 -1.92 -2.97 -2.71
C ARG A 187 -3.10 -2.40 -1.91
N GLN A 188 -3.39 -1.11 -2.05
CA GLN A 188 -4.50 -0.44 -1.37
C GLN A 188 -5.84 -0.68 -2.09
N GLU A 189 -5.86 -0.71 -3.42
CA GLU A 189 -7.08 -0.83 -4.21
C GLU A 189 -7.65 -2.25 -4.20
N SER A 190 -6.81 -3.24 -4.43
CA SER A 190 -7.28 -4.62 -4.65
C SER A 190 -6.54 -5.69 -3.85
N ASN A 191 -5.48 -5.35 -3.11
CA ASN A 191 -4.53 -6.34 -2.60
C ASN A 191 -3.94 -7.24 -3.71
N PHE A 192 -3.76 -6.70 -4.91
CA PHE A 192 -3.37 -7.43 -6.11
C PHE A 192 -4.39 -8.49 -6.59
N GLU A 193 -5.67 -8.35 -6.22
CA GLU A 193 -6.75 -9.24 -6.71
C GLU A 193 -7.24 -8.76 -8.09
N PRO A 194 -6.93 -9.51 -9.18
CA PRO A 194 -7.28 -9.06 -10.52
C PRO A 194 -8.78 -9.02 -10.78
N ARG A 195 -9.56 -9.86 -10.08
CA ARG A 195 -11.02 -9.93 -10.20
C ARG A 195 -11.76 -9.08 -9.15
N ALA A 196 -11.05 -8.18 -8.48
CA ALA A 196 -11.67 -7.31 -7.48
C ALA A 196 -12.73 -6.40 -8.10
N THR A 197 -13.89 -6.35 -7.46
CA THR A 197 -14.98 -5.42 -7.79
C THR A 197 -15.44 -4.70 -6.54
N SER A 198 -15.39 -3.38 -6.56
CA SER A 198 -15.89 -2.57 -5.45
C SER A 198 -17.41 -2.50 -5.44
N ARG A 199 -17.98 -2.06 -4.31
CA ARG A 199 -19.45 -1.85 -4.17
C ARG A 199 -20.01 -0.85 -5.18
N VAL A 200 -19.18 0.05 -5.70
CA VAL A 200 -19.56 1.08 -6.69
C VAL A 200 -19.19 0.69 -8.12
N GLY A 201 -18.68 -0.54 -8.31
CA GLY A 201 -18.39 -1.10 -9.63
C GLY A 201 -17.00 -0.78 -10.19
N ALA A 202 -16.07 -0.28 -9.41
CA ALA A 202 -14.66 -0.20 -9.81
C ALA A 202 -14.07 -1.60 -9.95
N ARG A 203 -13.17 -1.83 -10.92
CA ARG A 203 -12.74 -3.17 -11.33
C ARG A 203 -11.23 -3.31 -11.45
N GLY A 204 -10.75 -4.52 -11.17
CA GLY A 204 -9.39 -4.97 -11.42
C GLY A 204 -8.35 -4.49 -10.43
N LEU A 205 -7.07 -4.69 -10.77
CA LEU A 205 -5.94 -4.40 -9.89
C LEU A 205 -5.92 -2.95 -9.40
N MET A 206 -6.21 -2.00 -10.28
CA MET A 206 -6.15 -0.58 -9.99
C MET A 206 -7.53 0.06 -9.78
N GLN A 207 -8.59 -0.75 -9.64
CA GLN A 207 -9.95 -0.32 -9.32
C GLN A 207 -10.46 0.84 -10.20
N ILE A 208 -10.36 0.66 -11.51
CA ILE A 208 -10.83 1.66 -12.49
C ILE A 208 -12.34 1.55 -12.64
N MET A 209 -13.02 2.69 -12.59
CA MET A 209 -14.45 2.77 -12.92
C MET A 209 -14.65 2.50 -14.42
N PRO A 210 -15.67 1.69 -14.84
CA PRO A 210 -15.91 1.38 -16.25
C PRO A 210 -16.00 2.59 -17.18
N ALA A 211 -16.59 3.70 -16.70
CA ALA A 211 -16.68 4.93 -17.48
C ALA A 211 -15.31 5.59 -17.71
N VAL A 212 -14.45 5.57 -16.69
CA VAL A 212 -13.06 6.06 -16.79
C VAL A 212 -12.25 5.14 -17.71
N GLY A 213 -12.38 3.81 -17.54
CA GLY A 213 -11.72 2.83 -18.40
C GLY A 213 -12.06 3.01 -19.87
N ARG A 214 -13.34 3.29 -20.20
CA ARG A 214 -13.76 3.58 -21.58
C ARG A 214 -13.06 4.80 -22.18
N GLN A 215 -12.94 5.88 -21.40
CA GLN A 215 -12.25 7.10 -21.85
C GLN A 215 -10.75 6.85 -22.08
N LEU A 216 -10.12 6.13 -21.18
CA LEU A 216 -8.70 5.77 -21.30
C LEU A 216 -8.45 4.82 -22.48
N ALA A 217 -9.27 3.79 -22.64
CA ALA A 217 -9.16 2.84 -23.73
C ALA A 217 -9.30 3.53 -25.10
N SER A 218 -10.17 4.53 -25.23
CA SER A 218 -10.28 5.33 -26.45
C SER A 218 -9.01 6.15 -26.72
N ALA A 219 -8.28 6.57 -25.70
CA ALA A 219 -7.02 7.31 -25.84
C ALA A 219 -5.83 6.39 -26.16
N GLU A 220 -5.92 5.11 -25.82
CA GLU A 220 -4.91 4.07 -26.07
C GLU A 220 -5.26 3.19 -27.28
N ASP A 221 -6.13 3.69 -28.21
CA ASP A 221 -6.51 3.05 -29.48
C ASP A 221 -7.15 1.65 -29.36
N TYR A 222 -7.86 1.37 -28.27
CA TYR A 222 -8.64 0.14 -28.15
C TYR A 222 -9.80 0.16 -29.15
N HIS A 223 -9.79 -0.70 -30.16
CA HIS A 223 -10.84 -0.80 -31.16
C HIS A 223 -12.17 -1.30 -30.59
N THR A 224 -12.12 -2.12 -29.56
CA THR A 224 -13.30 -2.64 -28.85
C THR A 224 -13.10 -2.44 -27.36
N TRP A 225 -14.14 -2.00 -26.67
CA TRP A 225 -14.12 -1.82 -25.24
C TRP A 225 -15.20 -2.64 -24.56
N ASP A 226 -14.77 -3.48 -23.60
CA ASP A 226 -15.63 -4.11 -22.61
C ASP A 226 -15.05 -3.84 -21.22
N ALA A 227 -15.90 -3.53 -20.27
CA ALA A 227 -15.47 -3.29 -18.89
C ALA A 227 -14.90 -4.54 -18.20
N GLU A 228 -15.15 -5.75 -18.71
CA GLU A 228 -14.54 -7.00 -18.26
C GLU A 228 -13.02 -7.04 -18.52
N LEU A 229 -12.53 -6.28 -19.51
CA LEU A 229 -11.10 -6.14 -19.78
C LEU A 229 -10.31 -5.59 -18.56
N LEU A 230 -10.95 -4.81 -17.70
CA LEU A 230 -10.33 -4.30 -16.46
C LEU A 230 -9.94 -5.40 -15.48
N TYR A 231 -10.46 -6.61 -15.60
CA TYR A 231 -10.04 -7.77 -14.81
C TYR A 231 -8.77 -8.45 -15.34
N GLN A 232 -8.36 -8.12 -16.56
CA GLN A 232 -7.08 -8.58 -17.10
C GLN A 232 -5.95 -7.73 -16.49
N PRO A 233 -4.94 -8.36 -15.85
CA PRO A 233 -3.87 -7.62 -15.16
C PRO A 233 -3.17 -6.61 -16.06
N ASP A 234 -2.77 -6.99 -17.27
CA ASP A 234 -2.07 -6.09 -18.20
C ASP A 234 -2.93 -4.87 -18.57
N VAL A 235 -4.21 -5.06 -18.88
CA VAL A 235 -5.14 -3.96 -19.21
C VAL A 235 -5.38 -3.06 -18.01
N SER A 236 -5.57 -3.66 -16.83
CA SER A 236 -5.76 -2.88 -15.59
C SER A 236 -4.54 -2.04 -15.25
N LEU A 237 -3.33 -2.58 -15.46
CA LEU A 237 -2.07 -1.86 -15.27
C LEU A 237 -1.90 -0.75 -16.30
N GLU A 238 -2.08 -1.03 -17.60
CA GLU A 238 -1.95 -0.05 -18.67
C GLU A 238 -2.87 1.15 -18.44
N LEU A 239 -4.18 0.91 -18.33
CA LEU A 239 -5.14 1.99 -18.16
C LEU A 239 -5.04 2.67 -16.78
N GLY A 240 -4.76 1.90 -15.73
CA GLY A 240 -4.62 2.43 -14.37
C GLY A 240 -3.39 3.32 -14.20
N THR A 241 -2.25 2.96 -14.78
CA THR A 241 -1.05 3.81 -14.74
C THR A 241 -1.21 5.06 -15.60
N ALA A 242 -1.85 4.97 -16.77
CA ALA A 242 -2.22 6.13 -17.58
C ALA A 242 -3.11 7.09 -16.77
N HIS A 243 -4.13 6.58 -16.07
CA HIS A 243 -4.99 7.38 -15.21
C HIS A 243 -4.20 8.07 -14.08
N LEU A 244 -3.36 7.32 -13.37
CA LEU A 244 -2.53 7.85 -12.29
C LEU A 244 -1.57 8.94 -12.81
N ALA A 245 -0.92 8.71 -13.94
CA ALA A 245 -0.02 9.68 -14.57
C ALA A 245 -0.75 10.97 -14.96
N GLY A 246 -1.95 10.85 -15.54
CA GLY A 246 -2.80 11.99 -15.85
C GLY A 246 -3.16 12.81 -14.62
N LEU A 247 -3.47 12.16 -13.50
CA LEU A 247 -3.72 12.87 -12.24
C LEU A 247 -2.45 13.52 -11.69
N LEU A 248 -1.32 12.81 -11.67
CA LEU A 248 -0.06 13.37 -11.18
C LEU A 248 0.41 14.58 -11.97
N SER A 249 0.17 14.62 -13.28
CA SER A 249 0.51 15.80 -14.10
C SER A 249 -0.35 17.03 -13.77
N GLY A 250 -1.56 16.82 -13.25
CA GLY A 250 -2.51 17.88 -12.91
C GLY A 250 -2.39 18.43 -11.48
N TYR A 251 -1.48 17.89 -10.65
CA TYR A 251 -1.33 18.29 -9.25
C TYR A 251 0.14 18.46 -8.85
N ALA A 252 0.41 19.45 -7.99
CA ALA A 252 1.78 19.74 -7.52
C ALA A 252 2.37 18.63 -6.63
N HIS A 253 1.52 17.88 -5.94
CA HIS A 253 1.96 16.87 -4.97
C HIS A 253 1.24 15.53 -5.16
N VAL A 254 1.95 14.43 -4.92
CA VAL A 254 1.42 13.06 -5.00
C VAL A 254 0.19 12.88 -4.10
N SER A 255 0.18 13.46 -2.89
CA SER A 255 -0.97 13.37 -1.97
C SER A 255 -2.25 13.96 -2.57
N HIS A 256 -2.15 15.03 -3.36
CA HIS A 256 -3.28 15.65 -4.04
C HIS A 256 -3.84 14.75 -5.15
N ALA A 257 -2.96 14.16 -5.95
CA ALA A 257 -3.33 13.22 -7.00
C ALA A 257 -3.98 11.95 -6.42
N LEU A 258 -3.46 11.42 -5.31
CA LEU A 258 -4.05 10.28 -4.62
C LEU A 258 -5.44 10.58 -4.05
N ALA A 259 -5.63 11.78 -3.49
CA ALA A 259 -6.95 12.22 -3.05
C ALA A 259 -7.94 12.34 -4.23
N ALA A 260 -7.46 12.79 -5.39
CA ALA A 260 -8.25 12.85 -6.61
C ALA A 260 -8.56 11.46 -7.18
N TYR A 261 -7.63 10.52 -7.11
CA TYR A 261 -7.84 9.14 -7.53
C TYR A 261 -8.98 8.49 -6.74
N ASN A 262 -8.95 8.58 -5.42
CA ASN A 262 -9.95 7.97 -4.53
C ASN A 262 -11.30 8.71 -4.52
N ALA A 263 -11.29 10.04 -4.40
CA ALA A 263 -12.51 10.83 -4.20
C ALA A 263 -13.03 11.56 -5.44
N GLY A 264 -12.24 11.57 -6.52
CA GLY A 264 -12.50 12.31 -7.75
C GLY A 264 -11.93 13.73 -7.73
N SER A 265 -11.47 14.20 -8.91
CA SER A 265 -10.76 15.48 -9.07
C SER A 265 -11.56 16.68 -8.59
N SER A 266 -12.88 16.72 -8.78
CA SER A 266 -13.72 17.84 -8.36
C SER A 266 -13.75 18.03 -6.84
N ARG A 267 -13.71 16.91 -6.07
CA ARG A 267 -13.63 16.99 -4.60
C ARG A 267 -12.23 17.39 -4.14
N ALA A 268 -11.20 16.77 -4.73
CA ALA A 268 -9.81 17.08 -4.39
C ALA A 268 -9.48 18.56 -4.62
N LYS A 269 -9.89 19.15 -5.74
CA LYS A 269 -9.72 20.59 -6.03
C LYS A 269 -10.39 21.46 -4.98
N ARG A 270 -11.65 21.20 -4.62
CA ARG A 270 -12.35 21.95 -3.56
C ARG A 270 -11.66 21.83 -2.19
N TRP A 271 -11.07 20.68 -1.89
CA TRP A 271 -10.34 20.50 -0.64
C TRP A 271 -9.01 21.26 -0.63
N LEU A 272 -8.32 21.33 -1.76
CA LEU A 272 -7.12 22.16 -1.92
C LEU A 272 -7.42 23.63 -1.71
N GLU A 273 -8.46 24.15 -2.35
CA GLU A 273 -8.90 25.53 -2.16
C GLU A 273 -9.22 25.84 -0.68
N LYS A 274 -9.94 24.93 -0.02
CA LYS A 274 -10.29 25.08 1.42
C LYS A 274 -9.11 24.86 2.36
N ALA A 275 -8.11 24.09 1.97
CA ALA A 275 -6.93 23.86 2.79
C ALA A 275 -6.12 25.14 3.01
N GLY A 276 -6.13 26.06 2.03
CA GLY A 276 -5.48 27.36 2.15
C GLY A 276 -3.97 27.28 2.43
N THR A 277 -3.32 26.23 1.91
CA THR A 277 -1.90 25.97 2.11
C THR A 277 -1.36 25.08 0.99
N ASP A 278 -0.11 25.32 0.64
CA ASP A 278 0.64 24.48 -0.31
C ASP A 278 1.37 23.31 0.39
N ASP A 279 1.30 23.24 1.74
CA ASP A 279 1.92 22.16 2.51
C ASP A 279 1.13 20.85 2.31
N PRO A 280 1.71 19.82 1.63
CA PRO A 280 1.02 18.59 1.34
C PRO A 280 0.70 17.76 2.59
N GLU A 281 1.44 17.92 3.68
CA GLU A 281 1.18 17.23 4.93
C GLU A 281 -0.05 17.82 5.62
N VAL A 282 -0.16 19.15 5.64
CA VAL A 282 -1.34 19.86 6.18
C VAL A 282 -2.57 19.55 5.31
N PHE A 283 -2.43 19.50 3.99
CA PHE A 283 -3.52 19.10 3.11
C PHE A 283 -4.09 17.73 3.50
N VAL A 284 -3.23 16.72 3.68
CA VAL A 284 -3.66 15.36 4.06
C VAL A 284 -4.49 15.38 5.34
N GLU A 285 -4.07 16.14 6.37
CA GLU A 285 -4.83 16.27 7.62
C GLU A 285 -6.20 16.93 7.43
N ARG A 286 -6.30 17.87 6.48
CA ARG A 286 -7.51 18.62 6.18
C ARG A 286 -8.46 17.93 5.19
N ILE A 287 -8.14 16.75 4.67
CA ILE A 287 -9.08 15.95 3.89
C ILE A 287 -10.30 15.62 4.77
N PRO A 288 -11.51 16.07 4.42
CA PRO A 288 -12.68 15.90 5.29
C PRO A 288 -13.14 14.44 5.39
N TYR A 289 -12.95 13.67 4.32
CA TYR A 289 -13.36 12.25 4.27
C TYR A 289 -12.26 11.38 4.90
N ARG A 290 -12.59 10.77 6.03
CA ARG A 290 -11.67 9.89 6.76
C ARG A 290 -11.11 8.79 5.87
N GLU A 291 -11.97 8.15 5.07
CA GLU A 291 -11.58 7.10 4.14
C GLU A 291 -10.48 7.59 3.18
N THR A 292 -10.70 8.73 2.51
CA THR A 292 -9.71 9.31 1.58
C THR A 292 -8.44 9.75 2.28
N ARG A 293 -8.54 10.32 3.48
CA ARG A 293 -7.38 10.71 4.28
C ARG A 293 -6.52 9.50 4.64
N ASP A 294 -7.15 8.42 5.12
CA ASP A 294 -6.46 7.19 5.48
C ASP A 294 -5.89 6.49 4.23
N TYR A 295 -6.61 6.50 3.11
CA TYR A 295 -6.15 6.03 1.80
C TYR A 295 -4.83 6.70 1.39
N VAL A 296 -4.78 8.03 1.42
CA VAL A 296 -3.57 8.79 1.05
C VAL A 296 -2.40 8.44 1.97
N ARG A 297 -2.62 8.42 3.29
CA ARG A 297 -1.60 8.06 4.29
C ARG A 297 -1.07 6.65 4.09
N ILE A 298 -1.95 5.68 3.85
CA ILE A 298 -1.59 4.29 3.64
C ILE A 298 -0.73 4.13 2.38
N ILE A 299 -1.11 4.73 1.27
CA ILE A 299 -0.36 4.62 0.02
C ILE A 299 1.01 5.28 0.14
N LEU A 300 1.11 6.48 0.72
CA LEU A 300 2.39 7.14 0.92
C LEU A 300 3.34 6.33 1.81
N ARG A 301 2.82 5.71 2.88
CA ARG A 301 3.58 4.80 3.73
C ARG A 301 3.98 3.53 2.96
N ASN A 302 3.05 2.90 2.25
CA ASN A 302 3.32 1.67 1.49
C ASN A 302 4.37 1.92 0.41
N ARG A 303 4.33 3.06 -0.26
CA ARG A 303 5.34 3.46 -1.24
C ARG A 303 6.75 3.41 -0.67
N GLU A 304 6.96 3.95 0.53
CA GLU A 304 8.29 3.90 1.17
C GLU A 304 8.68 2.47 1.57
N LEU A 305 7.73 1.64 2.00
CA LEU A 305 7.98 0.23 2.26
C LEU A 305 8.38 -0.52 0.98
N TYR A 306 7.68 -0.31 -0.13
CA TYR A 306 8.05 -0.91 -1.42
C TYR A 306 9.43 -0.44 -1.88
N ARG A 307 9.73 0.85 -1.78
CA ARG A 307 11.06 1.40 -2.09
C ARG A 307 12.16 0.76 -1.24
N SER A 308 11.93 0.62 0.06
CA SER A 308 12.91 0.05 0.97
C SER A 308 13.17 -1.44 0.75
N MET A 309 12.16 -2.19 0.30
CA MET A 309 12.24 -3.65 0.10
C MET A 309 12.65 -4.06 -1.31
N TYR A 310 12.26 -3.28 -2.33
CA TYR A 310 12.38 -3.65 -3.75
C TYR A 310 13.10 -2.57 -4.58
N GLY A 311 13.31 -1.38 -4.05
CA GLY A 311 14.03 -0.32 -4.75
C GLY A 311 15.48 -0.72 -5.01
N THR A 312 15.98 -0.42 -6.19
CA THR A 312 17.42 -0.47 -6.46
C THR A 312 18.11 0.49 -5.50
N LYS A 313 19.02 -0.04 -4.67
CA LYS A 313 19.99 0.80 -3.97
C LYS A 313 20.86 1.43 -5.05
N GLY A 314 20.50 2.68 -5.42
CA GLY A 314 21.32 3.48 -6.33
C GLY A 314 22.66 3.86 -5.70
#